data_6fc43ebaaf59845542243592f6a720d8
#
_entry.id   6fc43ebaaf59845542243592f6a720d8
#
_cell.length_a   1.000
_cell.length_b   1.000
_cell.length_c   1.000
_cell.angle_alpha   90.00
_cell.angle_beta   90.00
_cell.angle_gamma   90.00
#
_symmetry.space_group_name_H-M   'P 1'
#
loop_
_entity.id
_entity.type
_entity.pdbx_description
1 polymer ?
#
loop_
_entity_poly.entity_id
_entity_poly.type
_entity_poly.pdbx_seq_one_letter_code
_entity_poly.pdbx_strand_id
1 'polypeptide(L)'
;MRNHLIYLLSAFLFLTVSCQEKEPEYVKTPVIEIEFDSFYQGGVYIKVRSINTDAVYGTAVSAGEAAPVADDIVKIGFKAENDMIYIGALESDTEYDVYAVGTSSQTFSKVVRLAVKTPSMYSWEYSRTDFLTFADLDLIPGGITSKTPKYWDEKRLGPHVTFIDENGSEHWLHEAFLFIGGEDADANSSLCIADGKSKSADQNSWKRFADYWLADGGVLDVLDRTISNAASRIGKPSFRHKVVMTMPDPIMLEYFYDKTSSTTYWGKVYGRQLDFKNTSDQVLAYRWFIDYVREAWDKAAPENLELAGFYILSEILVARPDGWNYEYKRWDKILPSVSEYLHEMKYSLYWIPYYQADGYDMTSQLGIDYTWIQPNKYWDYPEKKQKKSWTWVFNTMNAYGHGMEIEFEGSHGEAGWSQYESGVPRTSSSILETVRTDNDAQGTAKGKPNPQAARNKQLLRDYMDEFRRAGHYGKSRIATYSGTNAMYELATSPDAKDREMYLEYCRFIVENPLRNN
;
A
#
# COMPACT_ATOMS: atom_id res chain seq x y z
N MET A 1 33.06 102.14 32.71
CA MET A 1 33.97 101.35 33.53
C MET A 1 33.81 99.86 33.20
N ARG A 2 34.90 99.28 32.83
CA ARG A 2 35.28 97.83 32.76
C ARG A 2 34.46 96.85 31.91
N ASN A 3 35.13 96.58 30.87
CA ASN A 3 35.38 95.35 30.07
C ASN A 3 35.04 94.03 30.77
N HIS A 4 34.40 93.11 30.03
CA HIS A 4 34.79 91.72 30.05
C HIS A 4 34.52 91.11 28.65
N LEU A 5 35.64 90.73 28.02
CA LEU A 5 35.81 89.93 26.81
C LEU A 5 35.49 88.46 27.12
N ILE A 6 34.57 87.88 26.35
CA ILE A 6 34.36 86.41 26.44
C ILE A 6 34.83 85.81 25.09
N TYR A 7 35.87 85.01 25.17
CA TYR A 7 36.37 84.16 24.08
C TYR A 7 35.44 83.00 23.79
N LEU A 8 34.86 82.91 22.58
CA LEU A 8 34.22 81.71 22.05
C LEU A 8 35.29 80.82 21.44
N LEU A 9 35.56 79.68 22.09
CA LEU A 9 36.35 78.58 21.52
C LEU A 9 35.41 77.70 20.69
N SER A 10 35.57 77.75 19.37
CA SER A 10 34.92 76.82 18.42
C SER A 10 35.68 75.51 18.40
N ALA A 11 35.15 74.48 19.04
CA ALA A 11 35.67 73.12 18.89
C ALA A 11 35.12 72.50 17.60
N PHE A 12 35.92 72.38 16.59
CA PHE A 12 35.63 71.58 15.39
C PHE A 12 35.79 70.10 15.76
N LEU A 13 34.66 69.41 15.90
CA LEU A 13 34.66 67.94 16.02
C LEU A 13 34.78 67.34 14.62
N PHE A 14 35.93 66.84 14.24
CA PHE A 14 36.10 65.98 13.07
C PHE A 14 35.50 64.61 13.38
N LEU A 15 34.28 64.36 12.87
CA LEU A 15 33.72 63.04 12.77
C LEU A 15 34.42 62.32 11.58
N THR A 16 35.43 61.54 11.86
CA THR A 16 35.94 60.57 10.91
C THR A 16 34.93 59.42 10.84
N VAL A 17 34.07 59.43 9.84
CA VAL A 17 33.31 58.25 9.44
C VAL A 17 34.30 57.28 8.82
N SER A 18 34.73 56.29 9.62
CA SER A 18 35.46 55.16 9.09
C SER A 18 34.44 54.30 8.32
N CYS A 19 34.39 54.44 7.01
CA CYS A 19 33.83 53.43 6.15
C CYS A 19 34.74 52.21 6.27
N GLN A 20 34.39 51.27 7.14
CA GLN A 20 34.90 49.92 6.99
C GLN A 20 34.24 49.37 5.70
N GLU A 21 34.99 49.37 4.62
CA GLU A 21 34.69 48.52 3.48
C GLU A 21 34.65 47.09 4.03
N LYS A 22 33.43 46.49 4.10
CA LYS A 22 33.31 45.06 4.29
C LYS A 22 34.07 44.42 3.15
N GLU A 23 35.14 43.70 3.46
CA GLU A 23 35.76 42.83 2.45
C GLU A 23 34.64 42.02 1.79
N PRO A 24 34.61 41.89 0.46
CA PRO A 24 33.59 41.12 -0.22
C PRO A 24 33.65 39.68 0.33
N GLU A 25 32.56 39.24 0.91
CA GLU A 25 32.41 37.88 1.40
C GLU A 25 32.69 36.93 0.23
N TYR A 26 33.81 36.24 0.27
CA TYR A 26 34.24 35.36 -0.82
C TYR A 26 33.30 34.18 -0.88
N VAL A 27 32.27 34.25 -1.71
CA VAL A 27 31.31 33.19 -1.94
C VAL A 27 32.03 32.00 -2.58
N LYS A 28 32.29 30.98 -1.82
CA LYS A 28 32.89 29.74 -2.32
C LYS A 28 31.92 29.09 -3.29
N THR A 29 32.28 29.02 -4.56
CA THR A 29 31.45 28.34 -5.58
C THR A 29 31.37 26.85 -5.28
N PRO A 30 30.18 26.26 -5.23
CA PRO A 30 30.02 24.82 -5.06
C PRO A 30 30.56 24.07 -6.29
N VAL A 31 31.19 22.93 -6.05
CA VAL A 31 31.72 22.04 -7.09
C VAL A 31 31.21 20.65 -6.82
N ILE A 32 30.75 19.97 -7.85
CA ILE A 32 30.34 18.57 -7.76
C ILE A 32 30.92 17.74 -8.91
N GLU A 33 31.14 16.47 -8.63
CA GLU A 33 31.43 15.42 -9.60
C GLU A 33 30.45 14.27 -9.35
N ILE A 34 30.00 13.62 -10.41
CA ILE A 34 29.15 12.44 -10.35
C ILE A 34 29.77 11.29 -11.12
N GLU A 35 29.64 10.09 -10.59
CA GLU A 35 30.04 8.87 -11.29
C GLU A 35 28.93 7.81 -11.15
N PHE A 36 28.83 6.94 -12.14
CA PHE A 36 27.95 5.78 -12.07
C PHE A 36 28.44 4.85 -10.96
N ASP A 37 27.50 4.38 -10.12
CA ASP A 37 27.77 3.39 -9.11
C ASP A 37 27.18 2.03 -9.52
N SER A 38 25.88 1.94 -9.58
CA SER A 38 25.18 0.70 -9.92
C SER A 38 23.81 0.96 -10.53
N PHE A 39 23.32 -0.03 -11.26
CA PHE A 39 21.90 -0.11 -11.55
C PHE A 39 21.23 -0.96 -10.47
N TYR A 40 20.05 -0.50 -10.15
CA TYR A 40 19.16 -1.22 -9.26
C TYR A 40 17.79 -1.24 -9.93
N GLN A 41 16.98 -2.29 -9.73
CA GLN A 41 15.75 -2.52 -10.48
C GLN A 41 14.90 -1.23 -10.61
N GLY A 42 14.71 -0.75 -11.83
CA GLY A 42 13.98 0.47 -12.14
C GLY A 42 14.71 1.78 -11.81
N GLY A 43 16.01 1.77 -11.53
CA GLY A 43 16.75 2.99 -11.23
C GLY A 43 18.26 2.90 -11.33
N VAL A 44 18.91 4.00 -11.00
CA VAL A 44 20.37 4.14 -11.00
C VAL A 44 20.86 4.81 -9.72
N TYR A 45 21.91 4.26 -9.13
CA TYR A 45 22.67 4.91 -8.08
C TYR A 45 23.83 5.67 -8.69
N ILE A 46 23.93 6.94 -8.31
CA ILE A 46 24.95 7.87 -8.73
C ILE A 46 25.74 8.31 -7.51
N LYS A 47 27.03 8.05 -7.52
CA LYS A 47 27.94 8.52 -6.48
C LYS A 47 28.29 9.98 -6.69
N VAL A 48 28.30 10.75 -5.62
CA VAL A 48 28.54 12.19 -5.63
C VAL A 48 29.79 12.51 -4.84
N ARG A 49 30.65 13.35 -5.39
CA ARG A 49 31.68 14.06 -4.64
C ARG A 49 31.38 15.54 -4.70
N SER A 50 31.38 16.21 -3.57
CA SER A 50 31.02 17.61 -3.51
C SER A 50 31.94 18.42 -2.58
N ILE A 51 32.14 19.67 -2.94
CA ILE A 51 32.95 20.65 -2.19
C ILE A 51 32.16 21.96 -2.13
N ASN A 52 32.07 22.55 -0.92
CA ASN A 52 31.37 23.82 -0.68
C ASN A 52 29.87 23.72 -1.06
N THR A 53 29.21 22.58 -0.83
CA THR A 53 27.79 22.34 -1.09
C THR A 53 27.03 22.14 0.20
N ASP A 54 25.81 22.68 0.26
CA ASP A 54 24.86 22.39 1.34
C ASP A 54 24.00 21.16 1.00
N ALA A 55 23.74 20.96 -0.30
CA ALA A 55 23.04 19.81 -0.83
C ALA A 55 23.38 19.58 -2.31
N VAL A 56 23.19 18.33 -2.77
CA VAL A 56 23.27 17.97 -4.19
C VAL A 56 21.97 17.34 -4.62
N TYR A 57 21.51 17.69 -5.81
CA TYR A 57 20.29 17.16 -6.41
C TYR A 57 20.61 16.60 -7.79
N GLY A 58 19.93 15.51 -8.15
CA GLY A 58 20.05 14.88 -9.47
C GLY A 58 18.71 14.47 -10.06
N THR A 59 18.63 14.46 -11.38
CA THR A 59 17.48 13.98 -12.13
C THR A 59 17.94 13.29 -13.41
N ALA A 60 17.08 12.49 -14.01
CA ALA A 60 17.33 11.90 -15.32
C ALA A 60 16.30 12.40 -16.33
N VAL A 61 16.75 12.60 -17.56
CA VAL A 61 15.88 12.84 -18.73
C VAL A 61 16.26 11.85 -19.83
N SER A 62 15.35 11.58 -20.76
CA SER A 62 15.63 10.69 -21.90
C SER A 62 16.79 11.24 -22.72
N ALA A 63 17.65 10.38 -23.22
CA ALA A 63 18.82 10.80 -23.98
C ALA A 63 18.40 11.64 -25.21
N GLY A 64 19.04 12.79 -25.36
CA GLY A 64 18.75 13.74 -26.43
C GLY A 64 17.68 14.79 -26.11
N GLU A 65 17.05 14.73 -24.94
CA GLU A 65 16.23 15.83 -24.44
C GLU A 65 17.08 17.02 -23.98
N ALA A 66 16.44 18.18 -23.90
CA ALA A 66 17.11 19.40 -23.45
C ALA A 66 17.58 19.27 -22.00
N ALA A 67 18.85 19.67 -21.76
CA ALA A 67 19.39 19.65 -20.41
C ALA A 67 18.57 20.58 -19.49
N PRO A 68 18.12 20.10 -18.32
CA PRO A 68 17.42 20.93 -17.34
C PRO A 68 18.36 21.98 -16.76
N VAL A 69 17.84 23.16 -16.45
CA VAL A 69 18.60 24.19 -15.75
C VAL A 69 18.74 23.88 -14.26
N ALA A 70 19.71 24.48 -13.59
CA ALA A 70 20.01 24.20 -12.18
C ALA A 70 18.77 24.32 -11.25
N ASP A 71 17.98 25.37 -11.42
CA ASP A 71 16.75 25.58 -10.64
C ASP A 71 15.73 24.44 -10.83
N ASP A 72 15.61 23.92 -12.04
CA ASP A 72 14.69 22.82 -12.32
C ASP A 72 15.19 21.51 -11.70
N ILE A 73 16.50 21.24 -11.78
CA ILE A 73 17.08 20.05 -11.12
C ILE A 73 16.81 20.08 -9.62
N VAL A 74 16.93 21.24 -8.96
CA VAL A 74 16.63 21.35 -7.52
C VAL A 74 15.14 21.13 -7.22
N LYS A 75 14.25 21.60 -8.11
CA LYS A 75 12.80 21.45 -7.92
C LYS A 75 12.28 20.03 -8.11
N ILE A 76 12.80 19.34 -9.14
CA ILE A 76 12.30 18.03 -9.57
C ILE A 76 13.24 16.88 -9.20
N GLY A 77 14.51 17.17 -8.87
CA GLY A 77 15.54 16.19 -8.63
C GLY A 77 15.47 15.52 -7.25
N PHE A 78 16.16 14.41 -7.16
CA PHE A 78 16.37 13.66 -5.92
C PHE A 78 17.57 14.23 -5.18
N LYS A 79 17.45 14.39 -3.87
CA LYS A 79 18.54 14.87 -3.02
C LYS A 79 19.52 13.74 -2.73
N ALA A 80 20.82 14.06 -2.76
CA ALA A 80 21.85 13.12 -2.33
C ALA A 80 21.76 12.84 -0.83
N GLU A 81 21.88 11.57 -0.47
CA GLU A 81 22.01 11.07 0.90
C GLU A 81 23.28 10.20 0.98
N ASN A 82 24.11 10.42 1.99
CA ASN A 82 25.37 9.70 2.17
C ASN A 82 26.25 9.63 0.90
N ASP A 83 26.37 10.74 0.21
CA ASP A 83 27.11 10.88 -1.07
C ASP A 83 26.57 10.04 -2.23
N MET A 84 25.31 9.62 -2.17
CA MET A 84 24.62 8.85 -3.21
C MET A 84 23.32 9.55 -3.61
N ILE A 85 23.00 9.51 -4.89
CA ILE A 85 21.66 9.87 -5.41
C ILE A 85 21.07 8.61 -6.02
N TYR A 86 19.89 8.22 -5.56
CA TYR A 86 19.08 7.22 -6.25
C TYR A 86 18.05 7.89 -7.14
N ILE A 87 18.05 7.55 -8.43
CA ILE A 87 17.08 8.02 -9.41
C ILE A 87 16.30 6.80 -9.89
N GLY A 88 15.07 6.64 -9.36
CA GLY A 88 14.20 5.51 -9.65
C GLY A 88 13.21 5.76 -10.78
N ALA A 89 12.43 4.73 -11.09
CA ALA A 89 11.37 4.72 -12.09
C ALA A 89 11.85 5.01 -13.53
N LEU A 90 13.05 4.53 -13.85
CA LEU A 90 13.59 4.57 -15.20
C LEU A 90 13.05 3.37 -16.02
N GLU A 91 12.82 3.61 -17.30
CA GLU A 91 12.45 2.55 -18.24
C GLU A 91 13.64 1.59 -18.48
N SER A 92 13.34 0.31 -18.65
CA SER A 92 14.36 -0.68 -19.01
C SER A 92 14.86 -0.49 -20.45
N ASP A 93 16.09 -0.94 -20.71
CA ASP A 93 16.77 -0.86 -22.02
C ASP A 93 16.72 0.53 -22.67
N THR A 94 16.78 1.58 -21.84
CA THR A 94 16.60 2.98 -22.28
C THR A 94 17.83 3.81 -21.92
N GLU A 95 18.21 4.71 -22.83
CA GLU A 95 19.31 5.66 -22.62
C GLU A 95 18.81 6.92 -21.94
N TYR A 96 19.50 7.32 -20.87
CA TYR A 96 19.22 8.52 -20.09
C TYR A 96 20.44 9.41 -19.95
N ASP A 97 20.19 10.70 -19.84
CA ASP A 97 21.13 11.68 -19.37
C ASP A 97 20.80 12.06 -17.93
N VAL A 98 21.67 11.68 -17.01
CA VAL A 98 21.59 12.08 -15.61
C VAL A 98 22.26 13.43 -15.45
N TYR A 99 21.55 14.39 -14.86
CA TYR A 99 22.06 15.71 -14.54
C TYR A 99 22.04 15.94 -13.04
N ALA A 100 23.10 16.55 -12.50
CA ALA A 100 23.16 16.90 -11.10
C ALA A 100 23.68 18.32 -10.89
N VAL A 101 23.28 18.93 -9.77
CA VAL A 101 23.71 20.26 -9.34
C VAL A 101 23.90 20.32 -7.83
N GLY A 102 24.96 20.98 -7.38
CA GLY A 102 25.19 21.30 -5.98
C GLY A 102 24.69 22.70 -5.64
N THR A 103 24.13 22.87 -4.46
CA THR A 103 23.66 24.16 -3.94
C THR A 103 24.54 24.61 -2.78
N SER A 104 24.78 25.91 -2.65
CA SER A 104 25.39 26.53 -1.49
C SER A 104 24.78 27.91 -1.29
N SER A 105 24.12 28.13 -0.16
CA SER A 105 23.44 29.40 0.19
C SER A 105 22.53 29.92 -0.92
N GLN A 106 23.07 30.68 -1.88
CA GLN A 106 22.32 31.28 -3.01
C GLN A 106 22.95 30.97 -4.36
N THR A 107 23.94 30.07 -4.42
CA THR A 107 24.66 29.76 -5.65
C THR A 107 24.56 28.29 -6.02
N PHE A 108 24.64 28.01 -7.31
CA PHE A 108 24.69 26.66 -7.86
C PHE A 108 26.10 26.32 -8.37
N SER A 109 26.43 25.02 -8.32
CA SER A 109 27.54 24.50 -9.12
C SER A 109 27.22 24.57 -10.61
N LYS A 110 28.18 24.25 -11.44
CA LYS A 110 27.88 23.86 -12.82
C LYS A 110 27.02 22.62 -12.79
N VAL A 111 26.04 22.53 -13.70
CA VAL A 111 25.30 21.31 -13.95
C VAL A 111 26.25 20.30 -14.58
N VAL A 112 26.34 19.11 -13.98
CA VAL A 112 27.14 18.00 -14.50
C VAL A 112 26.23 16.97 -15.14
N ARG A 113 26.74 16.23 -16.14
CA ARG A 113 25.98 15.22 -16.89
C ARG A 113 26.70 13.88 -16.85
N LEU A 114 25.94 12.82 -16.76
CA LEU A 114 26.39 11.44 -16.90
C LEU A 114 25.40 10.68 -17.79
N ALA A 115 25.87 10.09 -18.88
CA ALA A 115 25.04 9.23 -19.71
C ALA A 115 25.00 7.82 -19.13
N VAL A 116 23.81 7.25 -19.04
CA VAL A 116 23.58 5.88 -18.57
C VAL A 116 22.61 5.17 -19.50
N LYS A 117 22.74 3.85 -19.64
CA LYS A 117 21.75 3.00 -20.31
C LYS A 117 21.26 1.98 -19.32
N THR A 118 19.97 2.01 -19.00
CA THR A 118 19.38 1.03 -18.09
C THR A 118 19.43 -0.38 -18.68
N PRO A 119 19.63 -1.42 -17.87
CA PRO A 119 19.59 -2.80 -18.36
C PRO A 119 18.17 -3.17 -18.80
N SER A 120 18.06 -4.25 -19.58
CA SER A 120 16.77 -4.82 -19.93
C SER A 120 16.04 -5.34 -18.70
N MET A 121 14.76 -5.05 -18.57
CA MET A 121 13.92 -5.55 -17.48
C MET A 121 13.98 -7.09 -17.35
N TYR A 122 14.12 -7.79 -18.46
CA TYR A 122 14.23 -9.25 -18.49
C TYR A 122 15.61 -9.80 -18.07
N SER A 123 16.62 -8.94 -17.96
CA SER A 123 17.95 -9.32 -17.45
C SER A 123 18.07 -9.17 -15.93
N TRP A 124 17.08 -8.61 -15.28
CA TRP A 124 17.06 -8.50 -13.83
C TRP A 124 16.61 -9.82 -13.23
N GLU A 125 17.54 -10.56 -12.67
CA GLU A 125 17.23 -11.74 -11.85
C GLU A 125 16.60 -11.27 -10.56
N TYR A 126 15.27 -11.29 -10.54
CA TYR A 126 14.50 -10.99 -9.35
C TYR A 126 14.38 -12.26 -8.50
N SER A 127 15.12 -12.35 -7.42
CA SER A 127 14.91 -13.40 -6.43
C SER A 127 13.75 -13.01 -5.52
N ARG A 128 12.67 -13.78 -5.55
CA ARG A 128 11.62 -13.68 -4.54
C ARG A 128 12.23 -13.84 -3.16
N THR A 129 12.10 -12.84 -2.32
CA THR A 129 12.54 -12.90 -0.94
C THR A 129 11.31 -13.02 -0.05
N ASP A 130 11.17 -14.17 0.55
CA ASP A 130 10.11 -14.42 1.51
C ASP A 130 10.69 -14.21 2.91
N PHE A 131 10.65 -12.96 3.36
CA PHE A 131 11.26 -12.60 4.64
C PHE A 131 10.48 -13.14 5.84
N LEU A 132 9.15 -13.19 5.72
CA LEU A 132 8.26 -13.68 6.76
C LEU A 132 7.25 -14.63 6.14
N THR A 133 7.29 -15.88 6.57
CA THR A 133 6.42 -16.93 6.07
C THR A 133 5.12 -17.00 6.87
N PHE A 134 4.01 -17.25 6.19
CA PHE A 134 2.71 -17.61 6.74
C PHE A 134 1.95 -18.44 5.71
N ALA A 135 1.11 -19.35 6.17
CA ALA A 135 0.35 -20.24 5.29
C ALA A 135 -0.99 -19.63 4.85
N ASP A 136 -1.55 -18.76 5.66
CA ASP A 136 -2.84 -18.15 5.42
C ASP A 136 -2.84 -16.65 5.77
N LEU A 137 -3.67 -15.89 5.03
CA LEU A 137 -3.83 -14.45 5.13
C LEU A 137 -5.32 -14.12 5.20
N ASP A 138 -5.76 -13.51 6.28
CA ASP A 138 -7.14 -13.07 6.44
C ASP A 138 -7.27 -11.57 6.16
N LEU A 139 -8.17 -11.20 5.27
CA LEU A 139 -8.40 -9.81 4.90
C LEU A 139 -9.35 -9.15 5.89
N ILE A 140 -8.87 -8.09 6.55
CA ILE A 140 -9.63 -7.25 7.47
C ILE A 140 -10.04 -5.98 6.73
N PRO A 141 -11.23 -5.92 6.12
CA PRO A 141 -11.67 -4.75 5.39
C PRO A 141 -12.05 -3.62 6.33
N GLY A 142 -11.68 -2.40 5.96
CA GLY A 142 -11.99 -1.20 6.72
C GLY A 142 -12.10 0.02 5.83
N GLY A 143 -12.76 1.07 6.33
CA GLY A 143 -12.89 2.34 5.64
C GLY A 143 -12.53 3.49 6.55
N ILE A 144 -11.97 4.54 5.97
CA ILE A 144 -11.73 5.78 6.69
C ILE A 144 -13.05 6.55 6.74
N THR A 145 -13.64 6.61 7.91
CA THR A 145 -14.81 7.46 8.13
C THR A 145 -14.89 7.91 9.58
N SER A 146 -15.11 9.19 9.80
CA SER A 146 -15.38 9.74 11.11
C SER A 146 -16.70 9.24 11.71
N LYS A 147 -17.60 8.73 10.87
CA LYS A 147 -18.93 8.21 11.28
C LYS A 147 -18.87 6.78 11.82
N THR A 148 -17.80 6.05 11.53
CA THR A 148 -17.62 4.65 11.97
C THR A 148 -16.23 4.41 12.58
N PRO A 149 -15.79 5.20 13.55
CA PRO A 149 -14.39 5.17 14.01
C PRO A 149 -13.99 3.87 14.73
N LYS A 150 -14.94 3.00 15.08
CA LYS A 150 -14.69 1.77 15.87
C LYS A 150 -15.44 0.58 15.29
N TYR A 151 -15.29 0.37 13.98
CA TYR A 151 -15.94 -0.79 13.33
C TYR A 151 -15.40 -2.11 13.89
N TRP A 152 -14.07 -2.24 14.02
CA TRP A 152 -13.40 -3.42 14.55
C TRP A 152 -13.21 -3.30 16.06
N ASP A 153 -13.88 -4.17 16.80
CA ASP A 153 -13.73 -4.40 18.23
C ASP A 153 -13.25 -5.84 18.49
N GLU A 154 -12.89 -6.15 19.73
CA GLU A 154 -12.40 -7.48 20.11
C GLU A 154 -13.43 -8.59 19.83
N LYS A 155 -14.72 -8.27 19.91
CA LYS A 155 -15.78 -9.21 19.65
C LYS A 155 -15.84 -9.63 18.18
N ARG A 156 -15.61 -8.67 17.26
CA ARG A 156 -15.58 -8.92 15.82
C ARG A 156 -14.28 -9.54 15.36
N LEU A 157 -13.15 -9.11 15.92
CA LEU A 157 -11.85 -9.69 15.60
C LEU A 157 -11.66 -11.08 16.21
N GLY A 158 -12.34 -11.40 17.31
CA GLY A 158 -12.21 -12.71 17.97
C GLY A 158 -12.31 -13.90 17.02
N PRO A 159 -13.39 -14.03 16.21
CA PRO A 159 -13.56 -15.12 15.25
C PRO A 159 -12.54 -15.14 14.08
N HIS A 160 -11.76 -14.11 13.88
CA HIS A 160 -10.64 -14.08 12.95
C HIS A 160 -9.35 -14.59 13.59
N VAL A 161 -9.22 -14.44 14.92
CA VAL A 161 -8.03 -14.80 15.69
C VAL A 161 -8.10 -16.22 16.25
N THR A 162 -9.25 -16.62 16.79
CA THR A 162 -9.48 -17.95 17.38
C THR A 162 -10.84 -18.50 17.01
N PHE A 163 -11.01 -19.81 17.15
CA PHE A 163 -12.30 -20.48 17.06
C PHE A 163 -12.46 -21.53 18.16
N ILE A 164 -13.70 -21.87 18.49
CA ILE A 164 -14.01 -22.91 19.43
C ILE A 164 -14.54 -24.12 18.65
N ASP A 165 -13.90 -25.27 18.79
CA ASP A 165 -14.32 -26.51 18.13
C ASP A 165 -15.60 -27.10 18.72
N GLU A 166 -16.08 -28.19 18.15
CA GLU A 166 -17.30 -28.90 18.59
C GLU A 166 -17.17 -29.53 20.00
N ASN A 167 -15.94 -29.66 20.52
CA ASN A 167 -15.67 -30.17 21.87
C ASN A 167 -15.57 -29.03 22.91
N GLY A 168 -15.67 -27.78 22.46
CA GLY A 168 -15.54 -26.60 23.30
C GLY A 168 -14.10 -26.18 23.55
N SER A 169 -13.13 -26.71 22.80
CA SER A 169 -11.72 -26.29 22.86
C SER A 169 -11.46 -25.09 21.96
N GLU A 170 -10.76 -24.09 22.48
CA GLU A 170 -10.37 -22.90 21.73
C GLU A 170 -9.02 -23.12 21.04
N HIS A 171 -8.91 -22.70 19.75
CA HIS A 171 -7.74 -22.87 18.90
C HIS A 171 -7.39 -21.56 18.19
N TRP A 172 -6.09 -21.35 17.90
CA TRP A 172 -5.62 -20.27 17.02
C TRP A 172 -6.13 -20.49 15.59
N LEU A 173 -6.56 -19.41 14.92
CA LEU A 173 -7.08 -19.51 13.55
C LEU A 173 -6.09 -18.97 12.53
N HIS A 174 -6.05 -17.68 12.21
CA HIS A 174 -5.21 -17.18 11.14
C HIS A 174 -3.78 -16.80 11.59
N GLU A 175 -2.80 -16.98 10.68
CA GLU A 175 -1.41 -16.60 10.92
C GLU A 175 -1.11 -15.16 10.54
N ALA A 176 -1.80 -14.63 9.53
CA ALA A 176 -1.58 -13.27 9.03
C ALA A 176 -2.89 -12.53 8.75
N PHE A 177 -2.81 -11.19 8.81
CA PHE A 177 -3.94 -10.28 8.58
C PHE A 177 -3.55 -9.20 7.57
N LEU A 178 -4.39 -8.96 6.55
CA LEU A 178 -4.25 -7.86 5.60
C LEU A 178 -5.23 -6.74 5.97
N PHE A 179 -4.70 -5.58 6.33
CA PHE A 179 -5.50 -4.38 6.54
C PHE A 179 -5.82 -3.73 5.20
N ILE A 180 -7.08 -3.87 4.73
CA ILE A 180 -7.50 -3.46 3.38
C ILE A 180 -8.62 -2.42 3.42
N GLY A 181 -8.54 -1.41 2.52
CA GLY A 181 -9.59 -0.41 2.33
C GLY A 181 -9.38 0.40 1.08
N GLY A 182 -10.46 0.73 0.37
CA GLY A 182 -10.44 1.34 -0.96
C GLY A 182 -10.75 2.83 -0.99
N GLU A 183 -11.25 3.42 0.10
CA GLU A 183 -11.73 4.81 0.10
C GLU A 183 -11.42 5.59 1.37
N ASP A 184 -11.32 6.89 1.23
CA ASP A 184 -11.48 7.88 2.28
C ASP A 184 -12.88 8.49 2.16
N ALA A 185 -13.84 7.94 2.90
CA ALA A 185 -15.24 8.35 2.83
C ALA A 185 -15.48 9.78 3.33
N ASP A 186 -14.66 10.28 4.26
CA ASP A 186 -14.78 11.65 4.78
C ASP A 186 -14.34 12.68 3.73
N ALA A 187 -13.34 12.36 2.92
CA ALA A 187 -12.88 13.20 1.83
C ALA A 187 -13.59 12.91 0.50
N ASN A 188 -14.44 11.87 0.42
CA ASN A 188 -15.04 11.35 -0.81
C ASN A 188 -14.00 11.11 -1.90
N SER A 189 -12.92 10.42 -1.53
CA SER A 189 -11.80 10.14 -2.42
C SER A 189 -11.44 8.65 -2.45
N SER A 190 -10.94 8.21 -3.60
CA SER A 190 -10.55 6.84 -3.88
C SER A 190 -9.09 6.61 -3.53
N LEU A 191 -8.81 5.52 -2.84
CA LEU A 191 -7.45 5.04 -2.58
C LEU A 191 -6.94 4.14 -3.70
N CYS A 192 -7.82 3.68 -4.60
CA CYS A 192 -7.46 2.91 -5.79
C CYS A 192 -8.33 3.26 -7.01
N ILE A 193 -7.91 2.79 -8.18
CA ILE A 193 -8.59 3.07 -9.46
C ILE A 193 -10.02 2.49 -9.52
N ALA A 194 -10.27 1.36 -8.89
CA ALA A 194 -11.52 0.63 -9.06
C ALA A 194 -12.72 1.22 -8.30
N ASP A 195 -12.49 2.12 -7.37
CA ASP A 195 -13.49 2.49 -6.35
C ASP A 195 -14.53 3.52 -6.79
N GLY A 196 -14.34 4.16 -7.93
CA GLY A 196 -15.38 4.99 -8.57
C GLY A 196 -15.73 6.31 -7.87
N LYS A 197 -14.88 6.81 -6.98
CA LYS A 197 -15.08 8.12 -6.35
C LYS A 197 -14.77 9.28 -7.30
N SER A 198 -15.24 10.45 -6.98
CA SER A 198 -15.11 11.63 -7.82
C SER A 198 -13.69 12.19 -7.90
N LYS A 199 -12.83 11.84 -6.96
CA LYS A 199 -11.42 12.29 -6.90
C LYS A 199 -10.50 11.25 -6.29
N SER A 200 -9.22 11.34 -6.63
CA SER A 200 -8.18 10.51 -6.04
C SER A 200 -7.79 11.01 -4.65
N ALA A 201 -7.39 10.09 -3.79
CA ALA A 201 -6.93 10.39 -2.44
C ALA A 201 -5.58 11.13 -2.46
N ASP A 202 -5.51 12.22 -1.73
CA ASP A 202 -4.29 13.01 -1.54
C ASP A 202 -3.42 12.46 -0.40
N GLN A 203 -2.29 13.11 -0.14
CA GLN A 203 -1.36 12.75 0.92
C GLN A 203 -2.02 12.71 2.31
N ASN A 204 -2.97 13.62 2.59
CA ASN A 204 -3.69 13.62 3.86
C ASN A 204 -4.66 12.45 3.96
N SER A 205 -5.28 12.04 2.85
CA SER A 205 -6.11 10.84 2.82
C SER A 205 -5.28 9.57 3.04
N TRP A 206 -4.09 9.48 2.45
CA TRP A 206 -3.17 8.37 2.68
C TRP A 206 -2.72 8.30 4.15
N LYS A 207 -2.44 9.47 4.73
CA LYS A 207 -2.11 9.56 6.15
C LYS A 207 -3.27 9.10 7.04
N ARG A 208 -4.49 9.61 6.81
CA ARG A 208 -5.68 9.17 7.57
C ARG A 208 -5.94 7.67 7.43
N PHE A 209 -5.68 7.11 6.25
CA PHE A 209 -5.77 5.67 6.02
C PHE A 209 -4.81 4.89 6.92
N ALA A 210 -3.53 5.26 6.95
CA ALA A 210 -2.56 4.63 7.85
C ALA A 210 -2.94 4.83 9.32
N ASP A 211 -3.35 6.04 9.73
CA ASP A 211 -3.74 6.37 11.10
C ASP A 211 -4.99 5.58 11.56
N TYR A 212 -5.95 5.31 10.68
CA TYR A 212 -7.12 4.47 10.98
C TYR A 212 -6.71 3.09 11.49
N TRP A 213 -5.66 2.52 10.90
CA TRP A 213 -5.15 1.21 11.28
C TRP A 213 -4.20 1.25 12.47
N LEU A 214 -3.30 2.22 12.50
CA LEU A 214 -2.07 2.19 13.32
C LEU A 214 -2.04 3.19 14.48
N ALA A 215 -2.93 4.18 14.53
CA ALA A 215 -2.95 5.14 15.62
C ALA A 215 -3.43 4.51 16.93
N ASP A 216 -3.12 5.15 18.05
CA ASP A 216 -3.54 4.72 19.39
C ASP A 216 -5.06 4.45 19.45
N GLY A 217 -5.46 3.27 19.83
CA GLY A 217 -6.84 2.80 19.81
C GLY A 217 -7.37 2.42 18.42
N GLY A 218 -6.50 2.36 17.41
CA GLY A 218 -6.79 1.87 16.06
C GLY A 218 -6.96 0.35 16.01
N VAL A 219 -7.13 -0.17 14.80
CA VAL A 219 -7.41 -1.60 14.61
C VAL A 219 -6.23 -2.47 15.04
N LEU A 220 -5.00 -2.00 14.85
CA LEU A 220 -3.79 -2.70 15.31
C LEU A 220 -3.81 -2.94 16.82
N ASP A 221 -4.12 -1.93 17.62
CA ASP A 221 -4.21 -2.06 19.08
C ASP A 221 -5.32 -3.04 19.50
N VAL A 222 -6.46 -3.00 18.80
CA VAL A 222 -7.57 -3.91 19.10
C VAL A 222 -7.18 -5.34 18.77
N LEU A 223 -6.52 -5.57 17.63
CA LEU A 223 -6.05 -6.89 17.21
C LEU A 223 -4.98 -7.43 18.17
N ASP A 224 -3.98 -6.63 18.54
CA ASP A 224 -2.92 -7.02 19.46
C ASP A 224 -3.48 -7.40 20.83
N ARG A 225 -4.45 -6.63 21.34
CA ARG A 225 -5.17 -6.92 22.58
C ARG A 225 -6.04 -8.17 22.46
N THR A 226 -6.70 -8.38 21.31
CA THR A 226 -7.50 -9.61 21.06
C THR A 226 -6.63 -10.85 21.13
N ILE A 227 -5.43 -10.80 20.51
CA ILE A 227 -4.43 -11.88 20.55
C ILE A 227 -3.90 -12.07 21.97
N SER A 228 -3.57 -11.00 22.71
CA SER A 228 -3.12 -11.09 24.11
C SER A 228 -4.17 -11.76 24.99
N ASN A 229 -5.44 -11.40 24.83
CA ASN A 229 -6.54 -12.00 25.58
C ASN A 229 -6.73 -13.48 25.22
N ALA A 230 -6.60 -13.87 23.96
CA ALA A 230 -6.61 -15.27 23.54
C ALA A 230 -5.41 -16.03 24.13
N ALA A 231 -4.20 -15.46 24.04
CA ALA A 231 -3.00 -16.07 24.60
C ALA A 231 -3.08 -16.32 26.11
N SER A 232 -3.81 -15.48 26.83
CA SER A 232 -4.06 -15.67 28.26
C SER A 232 -4.96 -16.87 28.56
N ARG A 233 -5.82 -17.28 27.60
CA ARG A 233 -6.73 -18.44 27.74
C ARG A 233 -6.12 -19.74 27.23
N ILE A 234 -5.47 -19.71 26.06
CA ILE A 234 -5.00 -20.91 25.35
C ILE A 234 -3.47 -21.02 25.20
N GLY A 235 -2.72 -20.10 25.82
CA GLY A 235 -1.26 -20.03 25.66
C GLY A 235 -0.84 -19.30 24.37
N LYS A 236 0.41 -18.84 24.34
CA LYS A 236 0.96 -18.16 23.15
C LYS A 236 1.05 -19.12 21.95
N PRO A 237 0.80 -18.66 20.73
CA PRO A 237 1.02 -19.48 19.55
C PRO A 237 2.52 -19.77 19.35
N SER A 238 2.84 -20.79 18.56
CA SER A 238 4.22 -21.11 18.20
C SER A 238 4.84 -20.11 17.20
N PHE A 239 4.02 -19.24 16.63
CA PHE A 239 4.39 -18.20 15.66
C PHE A 239 4.00 -16.82 16.19
N ARG A 240 4.57 -15.78 15.63
CA ARG A 240 4.10 -14.40 15.80
C ARG A 240 3.16 -14.06 14.65
N HIS A 241 1.98 -13.53 14.95
CA HIS A 241 1.04 -13.14 13.90
C HIS A 241 1.65 -12.05 13.00
N LYS A 242 1.32 -12.09 11.72
CA LYS A 242 1.81 -11.13 10.72
C LYS A 242 0.72 -10.13 10.34
N VAL A 243 1.14 -8.93 9.98
CA VAL A 243 0.26 -7.92 9.37
C VAL A 243 0.85 -7.50 8.04
N VAL A 244 -0.01 -7.44 7.04
CA VAL A 244 0.27 -6.84 5.73
C VAL A 244 -0.51 -5.56 5.62
N MET A 245 0.13 -4.47 5.21
CA MET A 245 -0.50 -3.16 5.10
C MET A 245 -0.78 -2.79 3.66
N THR A 246 -2.00 -2.39 3.34
CA THR A 246 -2.34 -1.90 2.00
C THR A 246 -1.65 -0.57 1.70
N MET A 247 -1.10 -0.45 0.50
CA MET A 247 -0.62 0.81 -0.07
C MET A 247 -1.72 1.41 -0.97
N PRO A 248 -2.13 2.67 -0.76
CA PRO A 248 -2.99 3.36 -1.71
C PRO A 248 -2.29 3.59 -3.05
N ASP A 249 -3.05 3.63 -4.15
CA ASP A 249 -2.49 3.81 -5.48
C ASP A 249 -2.20 5.29 -5.79
N PRO A 250 -1.06 5.61 -6.40
CA PRO A 250 -0.75 6.95 -6.89
C PRO A 250 -1.47 7.22 -8.23
N ILE A 251 -2.77 7.53 -8.16
CA ILE A 251 -3.67 7.64 -9.30
C ILE A 251 -3.48 8.97 -10.04
N MET A 252 -3.48 8.94 -11.38
CA MET A 252 -3.62 10.14 -12.21
C MET A 252 -5.08 10.53 -12.39
N LEU A 253 -5.44 11.75 -12.01
CA LEU A 253 -6.82 12.23 -12.06
C LEU A 253 -7.40 12.31 -13.46
N GLU A 254 -6.60 12.68 -14.48
CA GLU A 254 -7.05 12.73 -15.89
C GLU A 254 -7.55 11.39 -16.38
N TYR A 255 -7.06 10.31 -15.80
CA TYR A 255 -7.53 8.97 -16.13
C TYR A 255 -8.88 8.67 -15.49
N PHE A 256 -9.15 9.20 -14.28
CA PHE A 256 -10.28 8.75 -13.49
C PHE A 256 -11.60 9.41 -13.90
N TYR A 257 -12.04 10.45 -13.27
CA TYR A 257 -13.30 11.10 -13.58
C TYR A 257 -13.20 12.61 -13.67
N ASP A 258 -12.18 13.17 -13.08
CA ASP A 258 -11.96 14.61 -13.03
C ASP A 258 -10.93 15.04 -14.07
N LYS A 259 -11.40 15.29 -15.27
CA LYS A 259 -10.56 15.71 -16.41
C LYS A 259 -10.00 17.13 -16.28
N THR A 260 -10.42 17.88 -15.27
CA THR A 260 -9.98 19.27 -15.05
C THR A 260 -8.90 19.39 -14.00
N SER A 261 -8.58 18.31 -13.31
CA SER A 261 -7.70 18.32 -12.15
C SER A 261 -6.22 18.32 -12.51
N SER A 262 -5.45 18.82 -11.59
CA SER A 262 -3.99 18.83 -11.65
C SER A 262 -3.42 17.46 -11.34
N THR A 263 -2.37 17.05 -12.05
CA THR A 263 -1.58 15.86 -11.71
C THR A 263 -0.68 16.08 -10.49
N THR A 264 -0.60 17.33 -10.02
CA THR A 264 0.15 17.74 -8.82
C THR A 264 -0.71 17.85 -7.55
N TYR A 265 -1.88 17.20 -7.54
CA TYR A 265 -2.86 17.31 -6.45
C TYR A 265 -2.42 16.63 -5.14
N TRP A 266 -1.56 15.62 -5.24
CA TRP A 266 -1.35 14.67 -4.14
C TRP A 266 -0.69 15.32 -2.92
N GLY A 267 0.40 16.05 -3.10
CA GLY A 267 1.11 16.70 -1.98
C GLY A 267 2.61 16.84 -2.22
N LYS A 268 3.34 17.02 -1.13
CA LYS A 268 4.78 17.29 -1.15
C LYS A 268 5.56 16.26 -0.34
N VAL A 269 6.72 15.88 -0.85
CA VAL A 269 7.72 15.08 -0.12
C VAL A 269 9.03 15.87 -0.09
N TYR A 270 9.60 16.03 1.08
CA TYR A 270 10.82 16.84 1.33
C TYR A 270 10.76 18.26 0.72
N GLY A 271 9.57 18.89 0.78
CA GLY A 271 9.34 20.22 0.23
C GLY A 271 9.07 20.27 -1.28
N ARG A 272 9.28 19.18 -2.02
CA ARG A 272 9.03 19.06 -3.45
C ARG A 272 7.58 18.68 -3.72
N GLN A 273 6.91 19.46 -4.59
CA GLN A 273 5.57 19.10 -5.09
C GLN A 273 5.69 17.92 -6.05
N LEU A 274 4.93 16.86 -5.81
CA LEU A 274 4.90 15.70 -6.71
C LEU A 274 3.97 15.93 -7.89
N ASP A 275 4.37 15.42 -9.06
CA ASP A 275 3.57 15.39 -10.28
C ASP A 275 3.44 13.94 -10.77
N PHE A 276 2.27 13.36 -10.65
CA PHE A 276 2.02 11.96 -11.00
C PHE A 276 2.03 11.66 -12.52
N LYS A 277 2.35 12.65 -13.35
CA LYS A 277 2.84 12.38 -14.72
C LYS A 277 4.18 11.67 -14.72
N ASN A 278 4.98 11.85 -13.67
CA ASN A 278 6.29 11.25 -13.52
C ASN A 278 6.20 9.99 -12.66
N THR A 279 6.61 8.87 -13.18
CA THR A 279 6.64 7.61 -12.42
C THR A 279 7.57 7.68 -11.20
N SER A 280 8.66 8.45 -11.29
CA SER A 280 9.52 8.74 -10.14
C SER A 280 8.79 9.40 -8.98
N ASP A 281 7.83 10.28 -9.26
CA ASP A 281 7.04 10.93 -8.22
C ASP A 281 6.01 9.98 -7.60
N GLN A 282 5.46 9.07 -8.40
CA GLN A 282 4.60 8.00 -7.90
C GLN A 282 5.37 7.03 -7.00
N VAL A 283 6.61 6.66 -7.38
CA VAL A 283 7.51 5.87 -6.52
C VAL A 283 7.84 6.60 -5.22
N LEU A 284 8.11 7.91 -5.30
CA LEU A 284 8.41 8.71 -4.12
C LEU A 284 7.21 8.81 -3.15
N ALA A 285 5.98 8.87 -3.69
CA ALA A 285 4.77 8.82 -2.86
C ALA A 285 4.65 7.48 -2.12
N TYR A 286 4.91 6.35 -2.80
CA TYR A 286 4.94 5.04 -2.16
C TYR A 286 6.01 4.94 -1.07
N ARG A 287 7.24 5.40 -1.34
CA ARG A 287 8.31 5.39 -0.33
C ARG A 287 7.93 6.21 0.90
N TRP A 288 7.39 7.41 0.68
CA TRP A 288 6.89 8.23 1.77
C TRP A 288 5.83 7.50 2.61
N PHE A 289 4.89 6.80 1.96
CA PHE A 289 3.85 6.05 2.67
C PHE A 289 4.41 4.86 3.45
N ILE A 290 5.33 4.12 2.84
CA ILE A 290 6.02 3.00 3.50
C ILE A 290 6.74 3.47 4.75
N ASP A 291 7.50 4.58 4.66
CA ASP A 291 8.20 5.14 5.81
C ASP A 291 7.22 5.62 6.88
N TYR A 292 6.13 6.28 6.48
CA TYR A 292 5.09 6.72 7.40
C TYR A 292 4.47 5.55 8.17
N VAL A 293 4.13 4.46 7.48
CA VAL A 293 3.60 3.23 8.10
C VAL A 293 4.61 2.62 9.06
N ARG A 294 5.87 2.54 8.67
CA ARG A 294 6.94 1.98 9.53
C ARG A 294 7.14 2.80 10.81
N GLU A 295 7.21 4.12 10.69
CA GLU A 295 7.32 5.01 11.86
C GLU A 295 6.10 4.87 12.79
N ALA A 296 4.90 4.78 12.24
CA ALA A 296 3.68 4.55 13.00
C ALA A 296 3.68 3.17 13.67
N TRP A 297 4.15 2.12 12.98
CA TRP A 297 4.29 0.77 13.51
C TRP A 297 5.30 0.70 14.66
N ASP A 298 6.47 1.30 14.49
CA ASP A 298 7.51 1.34 15.52
C ASP A 298 7.03 2.10 16.78
N LYS A 299 6.23 3.14 16.58
CA LYS A 299 5.59 3.89 17.67
C LYS A 299 4.52 3.07 18.38
N ALA A 300 3.68 2.35 17.65
CA ALA A 300 2.64 1.49 18.22
C ALA A 300 3.24 0.29 18.96
N ALA A 301 4.36 -0.23 18.47
CA ALA A 301 5.16 -1.32 19.06
C ALA A 301 4.31 -2.52 19.54
N PRO A 302 3.47 -3.14 18.69
CA PRO A 302 2.58 -4.22 19.10
C PRO A 302 3.37 -5.42 19.61
N GLU A 303 2.88 -6.07 20.68
CA GLU A 303 3.59 -7.16 21.34
C GLU A 303 3.51 -8.48 20.55
N ASN A 304 2.33 -8.77 19.96
CA ASN A 304 2.03 -10.08 19.37
C ASN A 304 2.05 -10.06 17.83
N LEU A 305 2.31 -8.92 17.23
CA LEU A 305 2.19 -8.70 15.79
C LEU A 305 3.54 -8.28 15.20
N GLU A 306 3.74 -8.61 13.93
CA GLU A 306 4.93 -8.28 13.15
C GLU A 306 4.51 -7.80 11.76
N LEU A 307 5.05 -6.65 11.31
CA LEU A 307 4.79 -6.14 9.97
C LEU A 307 5.53 -7.00 8.95
N ALA A 308 4.80 -7.72 8.10
CA ALA A 308 5.37 -8.63 7.11
C ALA A 308 5.68 -7.94 5.78
N GLY A 309 4.92 -6.92 5.43
CA GLY A 309 5.08 -6.24 4.16
C GLY A 309 3.87 -5.44 3.75
N PHE A 310 3.78 -5.20 2.44
CA PHE A 310 2.81 -4.29 1.87
C PHE A 310 2.04 -4.93 0.73
N TYR A 311 0.81 -4.50 0.55
CA TYR A 311 -0.12 -5.00 -0.44
C TYR A 311 -0.47 -3.93 -1.46
N ILE A 312 -0.48 -4.30 -2.73
CA ILE A 312 -0.90 -3.45 -3.84
C ILE A 312 -2.42 -3.47 -3.94
N LEU A 313 -3.05 -2.32 -3.77
CA LEU A 313 -4.50 -2.21 -3.72
C LEU A 313 -5.18 -2.43 -5.07
N SER A 314 -4.55 -2.03 -6.18
CA SER A 314 -5.11 -2.23 -7.52
C SER A 314 -5.16 -3.70 -7.90
N GLU A 315 -6.34 -4.21 -8.20
CA GLU A 315 -6.51 -5.60 -8.63
C GLU A 315 -6.09 -5.84 -10.10
N ILE A 316 -5.73 -4.78 -10.84
CA ILE A 316 -5.32 -4.82 -12.24
C ILE A 316 -4.01 -4.06 -12.41
N LEU A 317 -2.97 -4.74 -12.85
CA LEU A 317 -1.65 -4.14 -13.05
C LEU A 317 -1.30 -4.09 -14.55
N VAL A 318 -1.70 -3.02 -15.24
CA VAL A 318 -1.34 -2.81 -16.64
C VAL A 318 0.14 -2.42 -16.70
N ALA A 319 0.94 -3.39 -17.11
CA ALA A 319 2.40 -3.32 -17.10
C ALA A 319 3.03 -3.50 -18.51
N ARG A 320 2.20 -3.66 -19.55
CA ARG A 320 2.64 -3.78 -20.93
C ARG A 320 2.27 -2.54 -21.74
N PRO A 321 3.17 -2.04 -22.62
CA PRO A 321 2.90 -0.84 -23.41
C PRO A 321 1.66 -0.91 -24.31
N ASP A 322 1.22 -2.10 -24.70
CA ASP A 322 -0.02 -2.34 -25.46
C ASP A 322 -1.27 -2.54 -24.58
N GLY A 323 -1.09 -2.50 -23.26
CA GLY A 323 -2.20 -2.63 -22.30
C GLY A 323 -3.11 -1.41 -22.27
N TRP A 324 -4.34 -1.62 -21.85
CA TRP A 324 -5.36 -0.57 -21.80
C TRP A 324 -4.97 0.57 -20.85
N ASN A 325 -4.86 1.79 -21.40
CA ASN A 325 -4.41 2.99 -20.67
C ASN A 325 -3.05 2.84 -19.97
N TYR A 326 -2.13 2.14 -20.59
CA TYR A 326 -0.78 1.95 -20.07
C TYR A 326 -0.10 3.29 -19.72
N GLU A 327 -0.25 4.31 -20.54
CA GLU A 327 0.33 5.65 -20.34
C GLU A 327 0.02 6.30 -18.98
N TYR A 328 -1.06 5.87 -18.33
CA TYR A 328 -1.47 6.36 -17.01
C TYR A 328 -1.13 5.38 -15.89
N LYS A 329 -0.94 4.11 -16.18
CA LYS A 329 -0.78 3.04 -15.18
C LYS A 329 0.68 2.65 -14.96
N ARG A 330 1.40 2.31 -16.00
CA ARG A 330 2.86 2.06 -16.01
C ARG A 330 3.41 1.31 -14.79
N TRP A 331 2.72 0.26 -14.36
CA TRP A 331 3.11 -0.49 -13.17
C TRP A 331 4.48 -1.17 -13.29
N ASP A 332 4.90 -1.52 -14.51
CA ASP A 332 6.24 -2.02 -14.84
C ASP A 332 7.38 -1.04 -14.51
N LYS A 333 7.07 0.26 -14.43
CA LYS A 333 8.02 1.33 -14.09
C LYS A 333 7.99 1.72 -12.62
N ILE A 334 6.90 1.40 -11.92
CA ILE A 334 6.69 1.80 -10.54
C ILE A 334 7.08 0.67 -9.59
N LEU A 335 6.49 -0.52 -9.77
CA LEU A 335 6.57 -1.59 -8.79
C LEU A 335 7.97 -2.16 -8.57
N PRO A 336 8.84 -2.33 -9.60
CA PRO A 336 10.20 -2.81 -9.34
C PRO A 336 10.97 -1.94 -8.34
N SER A 337 10.89 -0.62 -8.48
CA SER A 337 11.56 0.31 -7.54
C SER A 337 10.94 0.34 -6.15
N VAL A 338 9.64 0.10 -6.05
CA VAL A 338 8.93 -0.01 -4.75
C VAL A 338 9.30 -1.31 -4.06
N SER A 339 9.25 -2.40 -4.80
CA SER A 339 9.62 -3.73 -4.30
C SER A 339 11.03 -3.75 -3.73
N GLU A 340 11.97 -3.18 -4.49
CA GLU A 340 13.33 -3.07 -4.07
C GLU A 340 13.49 -2.29 -2.77
N TYR A 341 12.85 -1.14 -2.67
CA TYR A 341 12.85 -0.35 -1.44
C TYR A 341 12.31 -1.14 -0.24
N LEU A 342 11.29 -1.98 -0.47
CA LEU A 342 10.77 -2.90 0.56
C LEU A 342 11.78 -3.97 0.94
N HIS A 343 12.47 -4.56 -0.04
CA HIS A 343 13.43 -5.63 0.20
C HIS A 343 14.67 -5.17 0.97
N GLU A 344 15.15 -3.95 0.74
CA GLU A 344 16.22 -3.36 1.57
C GLU A 344 15.87 -3.37 3.05
N MET A 345 14.59 -3.22 3.37
CA MET A 345 14.06 -3.22 4.74
C MET A 345 13.52 -4.58 5.18
N LYS A 346 13.66 -5.63 4.35
CA LYS A 346 13.16 -6.99 4.58
C LYS A 346 11.64 -7.08 4.72
N TYR A 347 10.92 -6.31 3.91
CA TYR A 347 9.48 -6.42 3.73
C TYR A 347 9.17 -7.05 2.38
N SER A 348 8.09 -7.82 2.30
CA SER A 348 7.60 -8.41 1.07
C SER A 348 6.51 -7.55 0.43
N LEU A 349 6.37 -7.69 -0.90
CA LEU A 349 5.32 -7.08 -1.69
C LEU A 349 4.29 -8.13 -2.09
N TYR A 350 3.02 -7.88 -1.77
CA TYR A 350 1.91 -8.82 -1.97
C TYR A 350 0.86 -8.25 -2.91
N TRP A 351 0.15 -9.16 -3.61
CA TRP A 351 -0.91 -8.78 -4.54
C TRP A 351 -2.01 -9.84 -4.65
N ILE A 352 -3.26 -9.39 -4.80
CA ILE A 352 -4.44 -10.25 -4.98
C ILE A 352 -5.21 -9.74 -6.20
N PRO A 353 -4.90 -10.22 -7.42
CA PRO A 353 -5.60 -9.85 -8.64
C PRO A 353 -6.95 -10.56 -8.76
N TYR A 354 -7.92 -9.86 -9.35
CA TYR A 354 -9.15 -10.53 -9.73
C TYR A 354 -8.95 -11.51 -10.89
N TYR A 355 -9.94 -12.36 -11.13
CA TYR A 355 -9.91 -13.38 -12.18
C TYR A 355 -9.52 -12.80 -13.55
N GLN A 356 -8.40 -13.28 -14.10
CA GLN A 356 -7.84 -12.84 -15.38
C GLN A 356 -7.44 -11.34 -15.46
N ALA A 357 -7.15 -10.70 -14.35
CA ALA A 357 -6.65 -9.33 -14.34
C ALA A 357 -5.33 -9.19 -15.09
N ASP A 358 -5.11 -8.07 -15.79
CA ASP A 358 -3.80 -7.78 -16.38
C ASP A 358 -2.69 -7.79 -15.33
N GLY A 359 -1.52 -8.34 -15.68
CA GLY A 359 -0.34 -8.40 -14.83
C GLY A 359 -0.16 -9.70 -14.03
N TYR A 360 -1.18 -10.58 -13.97
CA TYR A 360 -1.12 -11.83 -13.21
C TYR A 360 0.07 -12.72 -13.60
N ASP A 361 0.52 -12.63 -14.84
CA ASP A 361 1.63 -13.41 -15.43
C ASP A 361 2.97 -12.66 -15.43
N MET A 362 3.01 -11.45 -14.86
CA MET A 362 4.21 -10.59 -14.79
C MET A 362 4.71 -10.35 -13.35
N THR A 363 4.21 -11.08 -12.39
CA THR A 363 4.46 -10.81 -10.96
C THR A 363 5.94 -10.81 -10.60
N SER A 364 6.73 -11.70 -11.17
CA SER A 364 8.18 -11.73 -10.96
C SER A 364 8.88 -10.48 -11.53
N GLN A 365 8.49 -10.05 -12.73
CA GLN A 365 9.05 -8.86 -13.38
C GLN A 365 8.66 -7.57 -12.63
N LEU A 366 7.49 -7.57 -11.98
CA LEU A 366 7.00 -6.45 -11.18
C LEU A 366 7.56 -6.43 -9.75
N GLY A 367 8.32 -7.46 -9.37
CA GLY A 367 8.89 -7.53 -8.03
C GLY A 367 7.92 -7.98 -6.95
N ILE A 368 6.81 -8.61 -7.32
CA ILE A 368 5.80 -9.10 -6.37
C ILE A 368 6.26 -10.43 -5.80
N ASP A 369 6.40 -10.52 -4.48
CA ASP A 369 6.90 -11.70 -3.80
C ASP A 369 5.86 -12.82 -3.74
N TYR A 370 4.61 -12.48 -3.47
CA TYR A 370 3.54 -13.47 -3.46
C TYR A 370 2.20 -12.90 -3.96
N THR A 371 1.47 -13.76 -4.66
CA THR A 371 0.19 -13.41 -5.30
C THR A 371 -0.86 -14.47 -4.99
N TRP A 372 -2.09 -14.05 -4.69
CA TRP A 372 -3.26 -14.91 -4.56
C TRP A 372 -4.26 -14.56 -5.64
N ILE A 373 -4.64 -15.52 -6.48
CA ILE A 373 -5.67 -15.28 -7.50
C ILE A 373 -7.05 -15.28 -6.83
N GLN A 374 -7.84 -14.25 -7.10
CA GLN A 374 -9.27 -14.25 -6.80
C GLN A 374 -9.99 -15.07 -7.87
N PRO A 375 -10.60 -16.21 -7.57
CA PRO A 375 -11.43 -16.95 -8.54
C PRO A 375 -12.70 -16.21 -8.91
N ASN A 376 -13.13 -15.27 -8.08
CA ASN A 376 -14.35 -14.48 -8.24
C ASN A 376 -15.61 -15.34 -8.47
N LYS A 377 -15.66 -16.56 -7.91
CA LYS A 377 -16.78 -17.48 -8.05
C LYS A 377 -18.02 -16.98 -7.33
N TYR A 378 -17.82 -16.28 -6.24
CA TYR A 378 -18.88 -15.67 -5.49
C TYR A 378 -19.70 -14.69 -6.34
N TRP A 379 -19.01 -13.96 -7.25
CA TRP A 379 -19.60 -12.98 -8.17
C TRP A 379 -20.07 -13.56 -9.50
N ASP A 380 -19.99 -14.90 -9.68
CA ASP A 380 -20.38 -15.60 -10.88
C ASP A 380 -21.88 -15.97 -10.82
N TYR A 381 -22.73 -14.99 -11.02
CA TYR A 381 -24.18 -15.19 -11.03
C TYR A 381 -24.62 -16.09 -12.20
N PRO A 382 -25.57 -17.00 -11.99
CA PRO A 382 -26.06 -17.91 -13.05
C PRO A 382 -26.59 -17.19 -14.28
N GLU A 383 -27.07 -15.96 -14.13
CA GLU A 383 -27.62 -15.15 -15.23
C GLU A 383 -26.54 -14.49 -16.09
N LYS A 384 -25.35 -14.30 -15.56
CA LYS A 384 -24.20 -13.79 -16.31
C LYS A 384 -23.51 -14.99 -16.97
N LYS A 385 -23.59 -15.07 -18.31
CA LYS A 385 -23.08 -16.20 -19.12
C LYS A 385 -21.57 -16.49 -19.02
N GLN A 386 -20.82 -15.76 -18.24
CA GLN A 386 -19.39 -15.99 -18.03
C GLN A 386 -19.19 -16.89 -16.81
N LYS A 387 -19.07 -18.18 -17.08
CA LYS A 387 -18.62 -19.14 -16.06
C LYS A 387 -17.11 -19.06 -15.93
N LYS A 388 -16.63 -18.54 -14.82
CA LYS A 388 -15.22 -18.53 -14.50
C LYS A 388 -14.71 -19.97 -14.28
N SER A 389 -13.53 -20.26 -14.83
CA SER A 389 -13.01 -21.63 -14.87
C SER A 389 -12.08 -21.92 -13.68
N TRP A 390 -12.35 -22.96 -12.93
CA TRP A 390 -11.41 -23.51 -11.94
C TRP A 390 -10.12 -23.98 -12.61
N THR A 391 -10.21 -24.57 -13.80
CA THR A 391 -9.04 -25.01 -14.57
C THR A 391 -8.09 -23.85 -14.86
N TRP A 392 -8.63 -22.69 -15.24
CA TRP A 392 -7.79 -21.51 -15.47
C TRP A 392 -7.10 -21.08 -14.18
N VAL A 393 -7.83 -21.01 -13.05
CA VAL A 393 -7.25 -20.63 -11.75
C VAL A 393 -6.07 -21.51 -11.38
N PHE A 394 -6.26 -22.83 -11.40
CA PHE A 394 -5.21 -23.76 -10.98
C PHE A 394 -4.06 -23.87 -11.98
N ASN A 395 -4.31 -23.75 -13.27
CA ASN A 395 -3.25 -23.65 -14.28
C ASN A 395 -2.39 -22.39 -14.06
N THR A 396 -3.02 -21.26 -13.75
CA THR A 396 -2.33 -20.00 -13.44
C THR A 396 -1.51 -20.13 -12.16
N MET A 397 -2.09 -20.70 -11.11
CA MET A 397 -1.36 -20.97 -9.86
C MET A 397 -0.13 -21.84 -10.08
N ASN A 398 -0.27 -22.91 -10.86
CA ASN A 398 0.85 -23.81 -11.20
C ASN A 398 1.92 -23.11 -12.03
N ALA A 399 1.53 -22.33 -13.03
CA ALA A 399 2.46 -21.66 -13.93
C ALA A 399 3.31 -20.58 -13.26
N TYR A 400 2.73 -19.87 -12.29
CA TYR A 400 3.35 -18.68 -11.70
C TYR A 400 3.62 -18.81 -10.19
N GLY A 401 3.28 -19.94 -9.57
CA GLY A 401 3.48 -20.19 -8.14
C GLY A 401 2.56 -19.34 -7.25
N HIS A 402 1.34 -19.08 -7.69
CA HIS A 402 0.37 -18.29 -6.95
C HIS A 402 -0.39 -19.12 -5.91
N GLY A 403 -0.98 -18.42 -4.94
CA GLY A 403 -2.01 -18.92 -4.05
C GLY A 403 -3.42 -18.64 -4.58
N MET A 404 -4.41 -18.90 -3.76
CA MET A 404 -5.82 -18.64 -4.06
C MET A 404 -6.48 -17.87 -2.93
N GLU A 405 -7.35 -16.93 -3.29
CA GLU A 405 -8.26 -16.30 -2.35
C GLU A 405 -9.57 -17.08 -2.24
N ILE A 406 -10.04 -17.30 -1.02
CA ILE A 406 -11.38 -17.79 -0.72
C ILE A 406 -12.26 -16.59 -0.42
N GLU A 407 -13.40 -16.51 -1.10
CA GLU A 407 -14.31 -15.37 -1.00
C GLU A 407 -15.65 -15.83 -0.39
N PHE A 408 -16.05 -15.19 0.70
CA PHE A 408 -17.40 -15.33 1.25
C PHE A 408 -17.81 -14.08 2.04
N GLU A 409 -19.11 -13.92 2.30
CA GLU A 409 -19.65 -12.76 2.98
C GLU A 409 -20.85 -13.11 3.87
N GLY A 410 -21.43 -12.13 4.57
CA GLY A 410 -22.57 -12.29 5.46
C GLY A 410 -23.82 -12.92 4.83
N SER A 411 -23.95 -12.90 3.50
CA SER A 411 -25.02 -13.61 2.78
C SER A 411 -24.93 -15.14 2.85
N HIS A 412 -23.90 -15.70 3.48
CA HIS A 412 -23.77 -17.11 3.76
C HIS A 412 -24.58 -17.56 4.99
N GLY A 413 -25.01 -16.61 5.84
CA GLY A 413 -25.76 -16.91 7.06
C GLY A 413 -27.23 -17.26 6.81
N GLU A 414 -27.71 -18.33 7.44
CA GLU A 414 -29.13 -18.74 7.37
C GLU A 414 -30.06 -17.76 8.08
N ALA A 415 -29.60 -17.18 9.18
CA ALA A 415 -30.38 -16.24 9.99
C ALA A 415 -30.59 -14.88 9.31
N GLY A 416 -29.96 -14.64 8.18
CA GLY A 416 -30.05 -13.37 7.44
C GLY A 416 -29.66 -12.17 8.29
N TRP A 417 -30.30 -11.05 8.02
CA TRP A 417 -29.99 -9.75 8.64
C TRP A 417 -30.34 -9.59 10.11
N SER A 418 -31.03 -10.56 10.72
CA SER A 418 -31.45 -10.46 12.11
C SER A 418 -30.31 -10.48 13.12
N GLN A 419 -29.13 -10.88 12.70
CA GLN A 419 -27.94 -10.97 13.55
C GLN A 419 -27.18 -9.65 13.69
N TYR A 420 -27.48 -8.66 12.88
CA TYR A 420 -26.85 -7.36 13.02
C TYR A 420 -27.32 -6.66 14.30
N GLU A 421 -26.39 -6.39 15.18
CA GLU A 421 -26.67 -5.56 16.34
C GLU A 421 -27.11 -4.16 15.88
N SER A 422 -28.18 -3.65 16.47
CA SER A 422 -28.64 -2.29 16.20
C SER A 422 -27.54 -1.32 16.59
N GLY A 423 -27.12 -0.48 15.65
CA GLY A 423 -26.09 0.53 15.85
C GLY A 423 -24.74 0.22 15.20
N VAL A 424 -24.56 -0.94 14.61
CA VAL A 424 -23.42 -1.18 13.73
C VAL A 424 -23.74 -0.60 12.37
N PRO A 425 -22.95 0.37 11.88
CA PRO A 425 -23.13 0.89 10.54
C PRO A 425 -22.95 -0.26 9.55
N ARG A 426 -23.95 -0.47 8.73
CA ARG A 426 -23.82 -1.34 7.57
C ARG A 426 -22.91 -0.63 6.62
N THR A 427 -21.70 -1.10 6.46
CA THR A 427 -20.99 -0.80 5.22
C THR A 427 -21.84 -1.45 4.14
N SER A 428 -22.33 -0.65 3.22
CA SER A 428 -23.04 -1.14 2.07
C SER A 428 -22.08 -1.97 1.24
N SER A 429 -21.93 -3.26 1.57
CA SER A 429 -21.46 -4.12 0.53
C SER A 429 -22.60 -4.24 -0.47
N SER A 430 -22.27 -4.09 -1.72
CA SER A 430 -23.21 -4.24 -2.84
C SER A 430 -24.03 -5.54 -2.77
N ILE A 431 -23.53 -6.56 -2.08
CA ILE A 431 -24.19 -7.85 -1.91
C ILE A 431 -25.27 -7.82 -0.85
N LEU A 432 -25.02 -7.16 0.23
CA LEU A 432 -26.04 -6.94 1.24
C LEU A 432 -27.19 -6.11 0.66
N GLU A 433 -26.88 -5.16 -0.23
CA GLU A 433 -27.88 -4.43 -1.00
C GLU A 433 -28.55 -5.29 -2.07
N THR A 434 -27.83 -6.19 -2.73
CA THR A 434 -28.41 -7.11 -3.72
C THR A 434 -29.36 -8.11 -3.08
N VAL A 435 -29.01 -8.66 -1.93
CA VAL A 435 -29.94 -9.48 -1.14
C VAL A 435 -31.11 -8.65 -0.61
N ARG A 436 -30.92 -7.37 -0.34
CA ARG A 436 -31.99 -6.42 -0.02
C ARG A 436 -32.89 -6.13 -1.19
N THR A 437 -32.35 -5.95 -2.40
CA THR A 437 -33.13 -5.57 -3.56
C THR A 437 -33.92 -6.73 -4.15
N ASP A 438 -33.40 -7.96 -4.09
CA ASP A 438 -34.10 -9.13 -4.58
C ASP A 438 -35.26 -9.55 -3.67
N ASN A 439 -35.20 -9.17 -2.40
CA ASN A 439 -36.24 -9.51 -1.43
C ASN A 439 -36.93 -8.33 -0.83
N ASP A 440 -36.52 -7.16 -1.19
CA ASP A 440 -36.81 -6.17 -0.30
C ASP A 440 -37.32 -4.94 -0.63
N ALA A 441 -37.70 -4.86 -1.81
CA ALA A 441 -38.91 -4.11 -1.84
C ALA A 441 -39.81 -4.50 -0.66
N GLN A 442 -39.42 -5.61 0.02
CA GLN A 442 -40.21 -6.12 1.11
C GLN A 442 -39.51 -6.40 2.37
N GLY A 443 -38.37 -5.76 2.50
CA GLY A 443 -37.70 -5.93 3.73
C GLY A 443 -37.55 -7.42 4.05
N THR A 444 -36.45 -8.00 3.66
CA THR A 444 -35.95 -9.10 4.47
C THR A 444 -35.76 -8.52 5.84
N ALA A 445 -36.89 -8.31 6.39
CA ALA A 445 -37.01 -7.83 7.70
C ALA A 445 -36.21 -8.77 8.58
N LYS A 446 -35.53 -8.22 9.57
CA LYS A 446 -35.05 -8.89 10.75
C LYS A 446 -35.77 -10.24 10.93
N GLY A 447 -35.01 -11.35 10.88
CA GLY A 447 -35.54 -12.66 11.18
C GLY A 447 -36.07 -13.52 10.03
N LYS A 448 -35.96 -13.08 8.79
CA LYS A 448 -36.29 -13.98 7.67
C LYS A 448 -35.05 -14.75 7.21
N PRO A 449 -35.19 -16.03 6.87
CA PRO A 449 -34.11 -16.84 6.32
C PRO A 449 -33.55 -16.21 5.05
N ASN A 450 -32.22 -16.26 4.87
CA ASN A 450 -31.58 -15.87 3.65
C ASN A 450 -31.75 -16.97 2.58
N PRO A 451 -32.50 -16.75 1.51
CA PRO A 451 -32.75 -17.77 0.49
C PRO A 451 -31.50 -18.19 -0.28
N GLN A 452 -30.42 -17.44 -0.20
CA GLN A 452 -29.16 -17.72 -0.87
C GLN A 452 -28.15 -18.45 0.04
N ALA A 453 -28.40 -18.55 1.33
CA ALA A 453 -27.45 -19.09 2.28
C ALA A 453 -26.95 -20.49 1.91
N ALA A 454 -27.85 -21.39 1.54
CA ALA A 454 -27.49 -22.76 1.15
C ALA A 454 -26.57 -22.81 -0.08
N ARG A 455 -26.86 -21.99 -1.09
CA ARG A 455 -26.01 -21.85 -2.30
C ARG A 455 -24.63 -21.29 -1.95
N ASN A 456 -24.60 -20.24 -1.15
CA ASN A 456 -23.36 -19.58 -0.80
C ASN A 456 -22.48 -20.48 0.08
N LYS A 457 -23.06 -21.24 0.99
CA LYS A 457 -22.33 -22.26 1.76
C LYS A 457 -21.78 -23.36 0.88
N GLN A 458 -22.55 -23.82 -0.12
CA GLN A 458 -22.04 -24.79 -1.08
C GLN A 458 -20.87 -24.22 -1.87
N LEU A 459 -20.95 -22.96 -2.30
CA LEU A 459 -19.87 -22.29 -2.98
C LEU A 459 -18.58 -22.21 -2.13
N LEU A 460 -18.70 -21.92 -0.83
CA LEU A 460 -17.55 -21.93 0.09
C LEU A 460 -16.93 -23.35 0.19
N ARG A 461 -17.75 -24.39 0.24
CA ARG A 461 -17.26 -25.78 0.15
C ARG A 461 -16.57 -26.05 -1.17
N ASP A 462 -17.13 -25.58 -2.29
CA ASP A 462 -16.53 -25.75 -3.62
C ASP A 462 -15.12 -25.10 -3.69
N TYR A 463 -14.89 -23.95 -3.07
CA TYR A 463 -13.54 -23.35 -2.96
C TYR A 463 -12.56 -24.30 -2.25
N MET A 464 -12.94 -24.82 -1.09
CA MET A 464 -12.10 -25.70 -0.29
C MET A 464 -11.85 -27.04 -0.99
N ASP A 465 -12.87 -27.65 -1.57
CA ASP A 465 -12.80 -28.95 -2.22
C ASP A 465 -12.00 -28.88 -3.54
N GLU A 466 -12.21 -27.85 -4.34
CA GLU A 466 -11.46 -27.64 -5.58
C GLU A 466 -9.97 -27.38 -5.30
N PHE A 467 -9.65 -26.62 -4.24
CA PHE A 467 -8.27 -26.40 -3.83
C PHE A 467 -7.57 -27.71 -3.40
N ARG A 468 -8.28 -28.59 -2.64
CA ARG A 468 -7.78 -29.92 -2.31
C ARG A 468 -7.65 -30.80 -3.54
N ARG A 469 -8.69 -30.84 -4.38
CA ARG A 469 -8.73 -31.68 -5.60
C ARG A 469 -7.63 -31.32 -6.59
N ALA A 470 -7.31 -30.06 -6.72
CA ALA A 470 -6.23 -29.57 -7.59
C ALA A 470 -4.83 -29.84 -7.02
N GLY A 471 -4.70 -30.34 -5.80
CA GLY A 471 -3.43 -30.69 -5.17
C GLY A 471 -2.65 -29.49 -4.62
N HIS A 472 -3.30 -28.37 -4.39
CA HIS A 472 -2.70 -27.14 -3.82
C HIS A 472 -2.73 -27.10 -2.30
N TYR A 473 -3.62 -27.87 -1.65
CA TYR A 473 -3.69 -27.98 -0.21
C TYR A 473 -2.40 -28.52 0.38
N GLY A 474 -1.79 -27.80 1.29
CA GLY A 474 -0.46 -28.09 1.84
C GLY A 474 0.73 -27.65 0.96
N LYS A 475 0.49 -26.98 -0.17
CA LYS A 475 1.55 -26.50 -1.08
C LYS A 475 1.47 -25.02 -1.39
N SER A 476 0.26 -24.47 -1.52
CA SER A 476 0.04 -23.06 -1.85
C SER A 476 -0.63 -22.35 -0.69
N ARG A 477 -0.30 -21.07 -0.51
CA ARG A 477 -0.89 -20.22 0.52
C ARG A 477 -2.33 -19.87 0.17
N ILE A 478 -3.12 -19.56 1.19
CA ILE A 478 -4.52 -19.20 1.09
C ILE A 478 -4.67 -17.74 1.56
N ALA A 479 -5.41 -16.93 0.82
CA ALA A 479 -5.97 -15.70 1.32
C ALA A 479 -7.46 -15.89 1.56
N THR A 480 -8.06 -15.12 2.46
CA THR A 480 -9.50 -15.18 2.75
C THR A 480 -10.08 -13.78 2.80
N TYR A 481 -11.09 -13.55 1.98
CA TYR A 481 -11.95 -12.37 2.06
C TYR A 481 -13.32 -12.78 2.58
N SER A 482 -13.64 -12.38 3.80
CA SER A 482 -14.91 -12.70 4.46
C SER A 482 -15.84 -11.49 4.65
N GLY A 483 -15.58 -10.41 3.88
CA GLY A 483 -16.26 -9.14 4.12
C GLY A 483 -16.00 -8.62 5.54
N THR A 484 -16.89 -7.76 6.02
CA THR A 484 -16.70 -7.12 7.33
C THR A 484 -17.31 -7.90 8.50
N ASN A 485 -18.24 -8.81 8.25
CA ASN A 485 -19.04 -9.42 9.32
C ASN A 485 -19.18 -10.94 9.25
N ALA A 486 -18.88 -11.57 8.11
CA ALA A 486 -19.26 -12.97 7.91
C ALA A 486 -18.66 -13.92 8.95
N MET A 487 -17.38 -13.74 9.32
CA MET A 487 -16.74 -14.54 10.37
C MET A 487 -17.50 -14.44 11.69
N TYR A 488 -17.77 -13.21 12.13
CA TYR A 488 -18.51 -12.98 13.37
C TYR A 488 -19.94 -13.51 13.30
N GLU A 489 -20.64 -13.31 12.20
CA GLU A 489 -22.03 -13.75 12.02
C GLU A 489 -22.15 -15.27 11.99
N LEU A 490 -21.29 -15.95 11.25
CA LEU A 490 -21.29 -17.40 11.18
C LEU A 490 -20.88 -18.02 12.53
N ALA A 491 -19.86 -17.51 13.18
CA ALA A 491 -19.37 -17.99 14.46
C ALA A 491 -20.39 -17.84 15.60
N THR A 492 -21.17 -16.74 15.60
CA THR A 492 -22.13 -16.41 16.67
C THR A 492 -23.59 -16.69 16.29
N SER A 493 -23.82 -17.26 15.11
CA SER A 493 -25.18 -17.56 14.63
C SER A 493 -25.97 -18.45 15.59
N PRO A 494 -27.25 -18.17 15.80
CA PRO A 494 -28.15 -19.11 16.49
C PRO A 494 -28.44 -20.37 15.65
N ASP A 495 -28.24 -20.31 14.33
CA ASP A 495 -28.42 -21.45 13.44
C ASP A 495 -27.19 -22.37 13.44
N ALA A 496 -27.45 -23.67 13.67
CA ALA A 496 -26.38 -24.67 13.74
C ALA A 496 -25.63 -24.83 12.42
N LYS A 497 -26.32 -24.68 11.27
CA LYS A 497 -25.69 -24.81 9.94
C LYS A 497 -24.67 -23.67 9.66
N ASP A 498 -24.88 -22.49 10.22
CA ASP A 498 -23.96 -21.38 10.12
C ASP A 498 -22.68 -21.69 10.90
N ARG A 499 -22.86 -22.14 12.16
CA ARG A 499 -21.71 -22.51 13.00
C ARG A 499 -20.95 -23.72 12.44
N GLU A 500 -21.66 -24.70 11.87
CA GLU A 500 -21.06 -25.84 11.18
C GLU A 500 -20.18 -25.37 10.00
N MET A 501 -20.70 -24.44 9.15
CA MET A 501 -19.94 -23.89 8.03
C MET A 501 -18.70 -23.12 8.49
N TYR A 502 -18.83 -22.33 9.55
CA TYR A 502 -17.69 -21.65 10.16
C TYR A 502 -16.62 -22.65 10.63
N LEU A 503 -17.01 -23.73 11.31
CA LEU A 503 -16.09 -24.75 11.79
C LEU A 503 -15.45 -25.56 10.64
N GLU A 504 -16.20 -25.87 9.57
CA GLU A 504 -15.63 -26.49 8.36
C GLU A 504 -14.51 -25.62 7.76
N TYR A 505 -14.77 -24.31 7.66
CA TYR A 505 -13.78 -23.34 7.19
C TYR A 505 -12.57 -23.26 8.14
N CYS A 506 -12.78 -23.12 9.45
CA CYS A 506 -11.71 -23.05 10.44
C CYS A 506 -10.80 -24.28 10.38
N ARG A 507 -11.38 -25.49 10.32
CA ARG A 507 -10.62 -26.73 10.15
C ARG A 507 -9.82 -26.74 8.85
N PHE A 508 -10.43 -26.30 7.74
CA PHE A 508 -9.71 -26.20 6.47
C PHE A 508 -8.46 -25.33 6.58
N ILE A 509 -8.52 -24.22 7.30
CA ILE A 509 -7.37 -23.34 7.52
C ILE A 509 -6.34 -23.99 8.44
N VAL A 510 -6.74 -24.47 9.63
CA VAL A 510 -5.76 -24.91 10.64
C VAL A 510 -5.14 -26.27 10.36
N GLU A 511 -5.84 -27.13 9.62
CA GLU A 511 -5.34 -28.45 9.21
C GLU A 511 -4.48 -28.38 7.93
N ASN A 512 -4.28 -27.20 7.36
CA ASN A 512 -3.44 -27.06 6.17
C ASN A 512 -2.00 -27.46 6.50
N PRO A 513 -1.45 -28.52 5.86
CA PRO A 513 -0.09 -28.99 6.14
C PRO A 513 1.00 -27.92 5.95
N LEU A 514 0.73 -26.87 5.16
CA LEU A 514 1.68 -25.78 4.94
C LEU A 514 2.01 -25.01 6.23
N ARG A 515 1.12 -25.00 7.21
CA ARG A 515 1.32 -24.35 8.53
C ARG A 515 2.37 -25.01 9.40
N ASN A 516 2.70 -26.28 9.11
CA ASN A 516 3.62 -27.09 9.90
C ASN A 516 5.01 -27.21 9.28
N ASN A 517 5.26 -26.48 8.19
CA ASN A 517 6.52 -26.41 7.48
C ASN A 517 7.16 -25.03 7.69
#